data_47ef6e4f1348f5bca8ea7100f836afe9
#
_entry.id   47ef6e4f1348f5bca8ea7100f836afe9
#
_cell.length_a   1.000
_cell.length_b   1.000
_cell.length_c   1.000
_cell.angle_alpha   90.00
_cell.angle_beta   90.00
_cell.angle_gamma   90.00
#
_symmetry.space_group_name_H-M   'P 1'
#
loop_
_entity.id
_entity.type
_entity.pdbx_description
1 polymer ?
#
loop_
_entity_poly.entity_id
_entity_poly.type
_entity_poly.pdbx_seq_one_letter_code
_entity_poly.pdbx_strand_id
1 'polypeptide(L)'
;RTGDDGKVEEGTAPIPFREPFVYTTSIAKPGFVRLFAEVVGAGPNVKFDGGAGAAFDRIVQMHGEPDDFDAFWKRELDALAQVPFDPQLEEVASPRPEVKLSRFRLGCAKGKPSTGFISVPRAPGKYPVRLYFFGYNESWSPRATAFPTAQQAPTNEIVLRVNAHGLENGRDAAYYAAARKAAGSNGYGHGFDPAENAKPETCYYLGMILRDVRAAQWAKTLPEWDGRKMLVYGGSQGGAQSLWTMALEPAITDAEVFIPWMCDWRGKAFGGRSGTDWGSEYAPGLDYFDLVNFAKRIRPDAYVNIFHAGLGDYICPPAGVASLYHALRCPKRIRWVQNCEHSWSSPAKGKQETVFTSPH
;
A
#
# COMPACT_ATOMS: atom_id res chain seq x y z
N ARG A 1 -6.09 -25.99 -3.11
CA ARG A 1 -6.82 -25.08 -2.25
C ARG A 1 -5.97 -24.71 -1.02
N THR A 2 -5.95 -23.47 -0.64
CA THR A 2 -5.47 -23.01 0.67
C THR A 2 -6.57 -22.18 1.34
N GLY A 3 -6.67 -22.22 2.65
CA GLY A 3 -7.71 -21.48 3.37
C GLY A 3 -7.24 -20.92 4.71
N ASP A 4 -7.95 -19.89 5.19
CA ASP A 4 -7.72 -19.29 6.51
C ASP A 4 -8.03 -20.27 7.66
N ASP A 5 -8.59 -21.44 7.37
CA ASP A 5 -8.74 -22.56 8.30
C ASP A 5 -7.47 -23.42 8.45
N GLY A 6 -6.41 -23.05 7.76
CA GLY A 6 -5.14 -23.77 7.77
C GLY A 6 -5.11 -25.03 6.89
N LYS A 7 -6.22 -25.36 6.21
CA LYS A 7 -6.23 -26.53 5.33
C LYS A 7 -5.57 -26.22 3.99
N VAL A 8 -4.72 -27.15 3.55
CA VAL A 8 -4.12 -27.20 2.23
C VAL A 8 -4.56 -28.49 1.56
N GLU A 9 -5.11 -28.40 0.37
CA GLU A 9 -5.53 -29.56 -0.43
C GLU A 9 -4.96 -29.42 -1.82
N GLU A 10 -4.34 -30.49 -2.31
CA GLU A 10 -3.76 -30.56 -3.63
C GLU A 10 -4.25 -31.81 -4.36
N GLY A 11 -4.37 -31.73 -5.68
CA GLY A 11 -4.80 -32.87 -6.49
C GLY A 11 -4.77 -32.54 -7.97
N THR A 12 -4.96 -33.59 -8.77
CA THR A 12 -5.09 -33.48 -10.23
C THR A 12 -6.39 -34.16 -10.67
N ALA A 13 -7.03 -33.58 -11.68
CA ALA A 13 -8.22 -34.16 -12.27
C ALA A 13 -8.16 -34.02 -13.80
N PRO A 14 -8.78 -34.97 -14.58
CA PRO A 14 -8.92 -34.81 -16.01
C PRO A 14 -9.79 -33.58 -16.32
N ILE A 15 -9.44 -32.85 -17.37
CA ILE A 15 -10.24 -31.71 -17.84
C ILE A 15 -11.49 -32.27 -18.52
N PRO A 16 -12.71 -31.92 -18.07
CA PRO A 16 -13.94 -32.29 -18.75
C PRO A 16 -14.00 -31.58 -20.11
N PHE A 17 -14.23 -32.35 -21.19
CA PHE A 17 -14.13 -31.79 -22.55
C PHE A 17 -15.24 -30.81 -22.93
N ARG A 18 -16.40 -30.83 -22.24
CA ARG A 18 -17.57 -30.00 -22.57
C ARG A 18 -18.28 -29.43 -21.35
N GLU A 19 -17.80 -29.72 -20.16
CA GLU A 19 -18.42 -29.30 -18.92
C GLU A 19 -17.41 -28.51 -18.08
N PRO A 20 -17.87 -27.56 -17.27
CA PRO A 20 -16.99 -26.85 -16.36
C PRO A 20 -16.40 -27.82 -15.31
N PHE A 21 -15.12 -27.66 -14.99
CA PHE A 21 -14.54 -28.32 -13.83
C PHE A 21 -15.15 -27.71 -12.55
N VAL A 22 -15.72 -28.56 -11.70
CA VAL A 22 -16.34 -28.13 -10.43
C VAL A 22 -15.53 -28.68 -9.27
N TYR A 23 -15.06 -27.77 -8.41
CA TYR A 23 -14.42 -28.11 -7.14
C TYR A 23 -15.25 -27.54 -5.99
N THR A 24 -15.69 -28.41 -5.08
CA THR A 24 -16.48 -28.01 -3.92
C THR A 24 -15.61 -28.00 -2.66
N THR A 25 -15.64 -26.92 -1.91
CA THR A 25 -14.92 -26.78 -0.65
C THR A 25 -15.74 -25.96 0.34
N SER A 26 -15.33 -25.99 1.60
CA SER A 26 -15.97 -25.20 2.65
C SER A 26 -14.95 -24.70 3.66
N ILE A 27 -15.31 -23.68 4.40
CA ILE A 27 -14.57 -23.15 5.55
C ILE A 27 -15.53 -22.94 6.71
N ALA A 28 -15.20 -23.47 7.89
CA ALA A 28 -16.09 -23.49 9.05
C ALA A 28 -16.06 -22.18 9.87
N LYS A 29 -15.06 -21.34 9.68
CA LYS A 29 -14.89 -20.05 10.36
C LYS A 29 -14.91 -18.87 9.38
N PRO A 30 -15.16 -17.64 9.85
CA PRO A 30 -15.02 -16.46 9.00
C PRO A 30 -13.63 -16.38 8.36
N GLY A 31 -13.56 -16.17 7.06
CA GLY A 31 -12.29 -16.14 6.34
C GLY A 31 -12.46 -16.41 4.84
N PHE A 32 -11.35 -16.60 4.16
CA PHE A 32 -11.29 -16.86 2.73
C PHE A 32 -10.70 -18.24 2.43
N VAL A 33 -11.11 -18.78 1.30
CA VAL A 33 -10.48 -19.93 0.66
C VAL A 33 -9.96 -19.45 -0.68
N ARG A 34 -8.67 -19.72 -0.98
CA ARG A 34 -8.06 -19.52 -2.29
C ARG A 34 -8.05 -20.83 -3.07
N LEU A 35 -8.40 -20.77 -4.33
CA LEU A 35 -8.23 -21.86 -5.28
C LEU A 35 -7.22 -21.42 -6.35
N PHE A 36 -6.12 -22.15 -6.45
CA PHE A 36 -5.22 -22.08 -7.59
C PHE A 36 -5.41 -23.32 -8.43
N ALA A 37 -5.61 -23.17 -9.73
CA ALA A 37 -5.72 -24.26 -10.68
C ALA A 37 -4.90 -23.93 -11.94
N GLU A 38 -4.22 -24.91 -12.49
CA GLU A 38 -3.42 -24.80 -13.70
C GLU A 38 -3.74 -25.95 -14.65
N VAL A 39 -3.86 -25.63 -15.94
CA VAL A 39 -4.07 -26.64 -16.99
C VAL A 39 -2.72 -27.10 -17.54
N VAL A 40 -2.33 -28.33 -17.22
CA VAL A 40 -1.07 -28.91 -17.69
C VAL A 40 -1.22 -29.31 -19.16
N GLY A 41 -0.29 -28.88 -20.00
CA GLY A 41 -0.23 -29.23 -21.41
C GLY A 41 -0.99 -28.29 -22.36
N ALA A 42 -1.71 -27.31 -21.89
CA ALA A 42 -2.46 -26.36 -22.72
C ALA A 42 -1.67 -25.08 -23.11
N GLY A 43 -0.35 -25.08 -22.91
CA GLY A 43 0.50 -23.91 -23.13
C GLY A 43 0.63 -23.03 -21.88
N PRO A 44 1.49 -22.01 -21.92
CA PRO A 44 1.70 -21.16 -20.78
C PRO A 44 0.46 -20.32 -20.47
N ASN A 45 0.15 -20.16 -19.18
CA ASN A 45 -0.86 -19.23 -18.66
C ASN A 45 -2.34 -19.64 -18.68
N VAL A 46 -2.67 -20.90 -18.88
CA VAL A 46 -4.04 -21.35 -18.61
C VAL A 46 -4.14 -21.68 -17.13
N LYS A 47 -4.35 -20.65 -16.32
CA LYS A 47 -4.47 -20.77 -14.86
C LYS A 47 -5.67 -19.99 -14.34
N PHE A 48 -6.19 -20.43 -13.21
CA PHE A 48 -7.13 -19.71 -12.38
C PHE A 48 -6.52 -19.48 -11.00
N ASP A 49 -6.57 -18.27 -10.50
CA ASP A 49 -6.15 -17.91 -9.16
C ASP A 49 -7.18 -16.97 -8.54
N GLY A 50 -8.01 -17.51 -7.68
CA GLY A 50 -9.14 -16.78 -7.13
C GLY A 50 -9.59 -17.37 -5.81
N GLY A 51 -10.77 -17.00 -5.35
CA GLY A 51 -11.23 -17.48 -4.06
C GLY A 51 -12.67 -17.10 -3.73
N ALA A 52 -13.06 -17.45 -2.50
CA ALA A 52 -14.35 -17.08 -1.94
C ALA A 52 -14.22 -16.81 -0.44
N GLY A 53 -15.00 -15.85 0.05
CA GLY A 53 -15.08 -15.51 1.46
C GLY A 53 -16.35 -16.09 2.10
N ALA A 54 -16.23 -16.50 3.35
CA ALA A 54 -17.35 -16.89 4.20
C ALA A 54 -17.47 -15.96 5.40
N ALA A 55 -18.69 -15.55 5.73
CA ALA A 55 -19.00 -14.67 6.84
C ALA A 55 -18.12 -13.39 6.84
N PHE A 56 -18.10 -12.71 5.72
CA PHE A 56 -17.26 -11.53 5.46
C PHE A 56 -17.39 -10.47 6.56
N ASP A 57 -18.60 -10.20 7.00
CA ASP A 57 -18.97 -9.26 8.06
C ASP A 57 -18.36 -9.57 9.43
N ARG A 58 -17.89 -10.80 9.63
CA ARG A 58 -17.26 -11.28 10.87
C ARG A 58 -15.76 -11.43 10.80
N ILE A 59 -15.14 -11.08 9.68
CA ILE A 59 -13.68 -11.11 9.54
C ILE A 59 -13.12 -9.84 10.18
N VAL A 60 -12.41 -10.02 11.30
CA VAL A 60 -11.78 -8.93 12.05
C VAL A 60 -10.31 -9.20 12.27
N GLN A 61 -9.58 -8.21 12.73
CA GLN A 61 -8.18 -8.35 13.13
C GLN A 61 -8.03 -9.45 14.17
N MET A 62 -7.09 -10.36 13.98
CA MET A 62 -6.92 -11.52 14.88
C MET A 62 -6.25 -11.17 16.20
N HIS A 63 -5.39 -10.16 16.20
CA HIS A 63 -4.66 -9.73 17.39
C HIS A 63 -4.81 -8.23 17.57
N GLY A 64 -4.80 -7.79 18.84
CA GLY A 64 -4.89 -6.38 19.19
C GLY A 64 -3.61 -5.59 18.80
N GLU A 65 -3.73 -4.30 18.90
CA GLU A 65 -2.61 -3.36 18.76
C GLU A 65 -1.80 -3.29 20.06
N PRO A 66 -0.55 -2.80 20.02
CA PRO A 66 0.22 -2.48 21.22
C PRO A 66 -0.51 -1.45 22.11
N ASP A 67 -0.44 -1.62 23.41
CA ASP A 67 -1.12 -0.74 24.37
C ASP A 67 -0.65 0.73 24.28
N ASP A 68 0.61 0.93 23.89
CA ASP A 68 1.23 2.25 23.74
C ASP A 68 1.28 2.74 22.30
N PHE A 69 0.51 2.15 21.37
CA PHE A 69 0.52 2.50 19.95
C PHE A 69 0.38 4.01 19.70
N ASP A 70 -0.61 4.64 20.33
CA ASP A 70 -0.84 6.08 20.16
C ASP A 70 0.27 6.93 20.77
N ALA A 71 0.81 6.53 21.91
CA ALA A 71 1.92 7.21 22.56
C ALA A 71 3.21 7.13 21.73
N PHE A 72 3.46 5.95 21.12
CA PHE A 72 4.58 5.75 20.18
C PHE A 72 4.48 6.71 18.99
N TRP A 73 3.36 6.70 18.26
CA TRP A 73 3.21 7.53 17.07
C TRP A 73 3.18 9.03 17.40
N LYS A 74 2.58 9.41 18.53
CA LYS A 74 2.65 10.79 19.00
C LYS A 74 4.08 11.25 19.22
N ARG A 75 4.89 10.46 19.88
CA ARG A 75 6.32 10.77 20.14
C ARG A 75 7.09 10.94 18.83
N GLU A 76 6.88 10.04 17.86
CA GLU A 76 7.58 10.09 16.58
C GLU A 76 7.13 11.30 15.72
N LEU A 77 5.85 11.68 15.78
CA LEU A 77 5.33 12.88 15.11
C LEU A 77 5.80 14.16 15.80
N ASP A 78 5.86 14.19 17.13
CA ASP A 78 6.42 15.33 17.87
C ASP A 78 7.90 15.53 17.52
N ALA A 79 8.67 14.47 17.41
CA ALA A 79 10.07 14.54 16.97
C ALA A 79 10.19 15.01 15.51
N LEU A 80 9.30 14.56 14.62
CA LEU A 80 9.24 15.02 13.24
C LEU A 80 8.94 16.53 13.17
N ALA A 81 8.04 17.03 14.01
CA ALA A 81 7.65 18.44 14.03
C ALA A 81 8.80 19.39 14.42
N GLN A 82 9.81 18.90 15.15
CA GLN A 82 11.00 19.69 15.50
C GLN A 82 11.98 19.86 14.32
N VAL A 83 11.84 19.07 13.26
CA VAL A 83 12.71 19.18 12.10
C VAL A 83 12.13 20.21 11.12
N PRO A 84 12.86 21.27 10.73
CA PRO A 84 12.41 22.20 9.70
C PRO A 84 12.13 21.50 8.36
N PHE A 85 11.19 22.02 7.58
CA PHE A 85 10.96 21.52 6.23
C PHE A 85 12.17 21.74 5.33
N ASP A 86 12.81 22.90 5.41
CA ASP A 86 13.96 23.29 4.58
C ASP A 86 13.81 22.84 3.10
N PRO A 87 12.76 23.29 2.40
CA PRO A 87 12.42 22.76 1.10
C PRO A 87 13.46 23.19 0.03
N GLN A 88 14.13 22.22 -0.54
CA GLN A 88 15.00 22.40 -1.68
C GLN A 88 14.28 21.93 -2.94
N LEU A 89 14.13 22.84 -3.91
CA LEU A 89 13.43 22.59 -5.16
C LEU A 89 14.36 22.82 -6.35
N GLU A 90 14.49 21.81 -7.19
CA GLU A 90 15.20 21.87 -8.46
C GLU A 90 14.19 21.75 -9.59
N GLU A 91 13.93 22.83 -10.33
CA GLU A 91 13.06 22.77 -11.49
C GLU A 91 13.70 21.92 -12.58
N VAL A 92 12.91 21.02 -13.17
CA VAL A 92 13.36 20.10 -14.22
C VAL A 92 12.41 20.16 -15.41
N ALA A 93 12.82 19.55 -16.54
CA ALA A 93 12.02 19.54 -17.75
C ALA A 93 10.62 18.95 -17.47
N SER A 94 9.59 19.73 -17.76
CA SER A 94 8.21 19.30 -17.58
C SER A 94 7.70 18.58 -18.84
N PRO A 95 6.83 17.57 -18.69
CA PRO A 95 6.20 16.87 -19.82
C PRO A 95 5.16 17.75 -20.56
N ARG A 96 4.81 18.92 -19.99
CA ARG A 96 3.93 19.92 -20.60
C ARG A 96 4.21 21.33 -20.06
N PRO A 97 4.11 22.37 -20.92
CA PRO A 97 4.47 23.74 -20.55
C PRO A 97 3.57 24.35 -19.46
N GLU A 98 2.32 23.87 -19.32
CA GLU A 98 1.35 24.38 -18.36
C GLU A 98 1.63 23.94 -16.92
N VAL A 99 2.62 23.05 -16.71
CA VAL A 99 2.96 22.50 -15.41
C VAL A 99 4.41 22.78 -15.07
N LYS A 100 4.65 23.30 -13.88
CA LYS A 100 5.99 23.36 -13.29
C LYS A 100 6.30 22.02 -12.63
N LEU A 101 7.40 21.37 -13.06
CA LEU A 101 7.89 20.13 -12.47
C LEU A 101 9.18 20.38 -11.72
N SER A 102 9.27 19.95 -10.49
CA SER A 102 10.49 20.04 -9.68
C SER A 102 10.79 18.74 -8.94
N ARG A 103 12.08 18.44 -8.77
CA ARG A 103 12.49 17.56 -7.67
C ARG A 103 12.36 18.33 -6.38
N PHE A 104 11.92 17.64 -5.33
CA PHE A 104 11.92 18.20 -4.00
C PHE A 104 12.76 17.37 -3.02
N ARG A 105 13.32 18.06 -2.05
CA ARG A 105 13.99 17.47 -0.89
C ARG A 105 13.59 18.27 0.34
N LEU A 106 13.11 17.56 1.38
CA LEU A 106 12.64 18.17 2.63
C LEU A 106 13.43 17.60 3.80
N GLY A 107 13.69 18.42 4.79
CA GLY A 107 14.18 17.97 6.09
C GLY A 107 13.18 16.99 6.72
N CYS A 108 13.68 15.87 7.24
CA CYS A 108 12.87 14.84 7.87
C CYS A 108 13.62 14.17 9.01
N ALA A 109 12.89 13.56 9.94
CA ALA A 109 13.48 12.80 11.05
C ALA A 109 14.18 11.51 10.56
N LYS A 110 14.93 10.86 11.47
CA LYS A 110 15.64 9.59 11.23
C LYS A 110 16.71 9.68 10.13
N GLY A 111 17.33 10.85 9.95
CA GLY A 111 18.58 11.02 9.18
C GLY A 111 18.46 10.98 7.65
N LYS A 112 17.29 10.71 7.08
CA LYS A 112 17.07 10.73 5.64
C LYS A 112 15.99 11.75 5.27
N PRO A 113 16.14 12.49 4.14
CA PRO A 113 15.15 13.48 3.70
C PRO A 113 13.88 12.80 3.17
N SER A 114 12.78 13.56 3.12
CA SER A 114 11.66 13.23 2.25
C SER A 114 11.93 13.80 0.85
N THR A 115 11.79 12.99 -0.18
CA THR A 115 12.18 13.34 -1.55
C THR A 115 11.13 12.91 -2.56
N GLY A 116 11.22 13.47 -3.77
CA GLY A 116 10.33 13.06 -4.86
C GLY A 116 10.26 14.08 -5.99
N PHE A 117 9.21 13.95 -6.79
CA PHE A 117 8.80 14.97 -7.76
C PHE A 117 7.53 15.68 -7.29
N ILE A 118 7.47 16.97 -7.52
CA ILE A 118 6.24 17.76 -7.40
C ILE A 118 5.93 18.41 -8.75
N SER A 119 4.68 18.28 -9.20
CA SER A 119 4.12 18.99 -10.33
C SER A 119 3.04 19.96 -9.85
N VAL A 120 3.15 21.22 -10.27
CA VAL A 120 2.24 22.31 -9.89
C VAL A 120 1.75 22.98 -11.18
N PRO A 121 0.44 23.17 -11.37
CA PRO A 121 -0.09 23.96 -12.49
C PRO A 121 0.48 25.37 -12.50
N ARG A 122 0.87 25.89 -13.67
CA ARG A 122 1.40 27.26 -13.81
C ARG A 122 0.31 28.32 -13.83
N ALA A 123 -0.91 27.96 -14.18
CA ALA A 123 -2.04 28.88 -14.13
C ALA A 123 -2.28 29.32 -12.66
N PRO A 124 -2.53 30.61 -12.42
CA PRO A 124 -2.94 31.06 -11.07
C PRO A 124 -4.22 30.36 -10.63
N GLY A 125 -4.21 29.82 -9.40
CA GLY A 125 -5.38 29.10 -8.90
C GLY A 125 -5.12 28.37 -7.59
N LYS A 126 -6.17 27.72 -7.12
CA LYS A 126 -6.15 26.81 -5.98
C LYS A 126 -6.49 25.41 -6.46
N TYR A 127 -5.69 24.44 -6.08
CA TYR A 127 -5.75 23.08 -6.61
C TYR A 127 -5.82 22.04 -5.51
N PRO A 128 -6.53 20.94 -5.72
CA PRO A 128 -6.41 19.77 -4.86
C PRO A 128 -4.99 19.21 -4.93
N VAL A 129 -4.59 18.49 -3.89
CA VAL A 129 -3.30 17.81 -3.82
C VAL A 129 -3.51 16.31 -3.95
N ARG A 130 -2.65 15.64 -4.70
CA ARG A 130 -2.53 14.18 -4.75
C ARG A 130 -1.11 13.77 -4.36
N LEU A 131 -0.98 12.85 -3.41
CA LEU A 131 0.27 12.17 -3.12
C LEU A 131 0.23 10.75 -3.70
N TYR A 132 1.25 10.39 -4.45
CA TYR A 132 1.44 9.07 -5.02
C TYR A 132 2.58 8.36 -4.31
N PHE A 133 2.30 7.17 -3.78
CA PHE A 133 3.28 6.31 -3.13
C PHE A 133 3.55 5.05 -3.95
N PHE A 134 4.80 4.64 -3.98
CA PHE A 134 5.26 3.52 -4.79
C PHE A 134 5.14 2.18 -4.08
N GLY A 135 4.95 1.10 -4.82
CA GLY A 135 5.05 -0.27 -4.33
C GLY A 135 6.48 -0.64 -3.91
N TYR A 136 6.64 -1.82 -3.28
CA TYR A 136 7.88 -2.23 -2.59
C TYR A 136 9.16 -2.03 -3.41
N ASN A 137 9.22 -2.51 -4.65
CA ASN A 137 10.42 -2.39 -5.49
C ASN A 137 10.40 -1.18 -6.43
N GLU A 138 9.30 -0.47 -6.53
CA GLU A 138 9.14 0.60 -7.52
C GLU A 138 10.00 1.82 -7.22
N SER A 139 10.10 2.22 -5.95
CA SER A 139 10.92 3.36 -5.51
C SER A 139 12.43 3.20 -5.80
N TRP A 140 12.86 2.00 -6.15
CA TRP A 140 14.23 1.64 -6.50
C TRP A 140 14.41 1.38 -8.00
N SER A 141 13.39 1.67 -8.79
CA SER A 141 13.37 1.40 -10.22
C SER A 141 13.52 2.68 -11.02
N PRO A 142 14.52 2.79 -11.91
CA PRO A 142 14.64 3.94 -12.81
C PRO A 142 13.37 4.17 -13.64
N ARG A 143 12.66 3.09 -13.98
CA ARG A 143 11.44 3.17 -14.77
C ARG A 143 10.27 3.75 -13.96
N ALA A 144 10.04 3.26 -12.72
CA ALA A 144 8.91 3.70 -11.92
C ALA A 144 9.11 5.11 -11.34
N THR A 145 10.36 5.46 -11.02
CA THR A 145 10.73 6.79 -10.51
C THR A 145 11.17 7.76 -11.61
N ALA A 146 10.99 7.40 -12.88
CA ALA A 146 11.28 8.27 -14.02
C ALA A 146 10.49 9.60 -13.96
N PHE A 147 10.91 10.55 -14.77
CA PHE A 147 10.18 11.80 -14.93
C PHE A 147 8.71 11.54 -15.26
N PRO A 148 7.78 12.25 -14.62
CA PRO A 148 6.35 12.07 -14.85
C PRO A 148 5.97 12.28 -16.31
N THR A 149 5.06 11.45 -16.81
CA THR A 149 4.41 11.67 -18.10
C THR A 149 3.38 12.81 -18.02
N ALA A 150 2.85 13.24 -19.15
CA ALA A 150 1.81 14.26 -19.19
C ALA A 150 0.54 13.87 -18.38
N GLN A 151 0.17 12.58 -18.37
CA GLN A 151 -0.94 12.08 -17.55
C GLN A 151 -0.62 12.09 -16.05
N GLN A 152 0.65 11.94 -15.68
CA GLN A 152 1.12 11.95 -14.29
C GLN A 152 1.41 13.36 -13.76
N ALA A 153 1.34 14.38 -14.60
CA ALA A 153 1.49 15.79 -14.28
C ALA A 153 0.31 16.59 -14.86
N PRO A 154 -0.90 16.43 -14.29
CA PRO A 154 -2.11 17.09 -14.78
C PRO A 154 -2.08 18.61 -14.52
N THR A 155 -2.98 19.33 -15.20
CA THR A 155 -3.07 20.81 -15.12
C THR A 155 -4.11 21.31 -14.10
N ASN A 156 -4.80 20.41 -13.41
CA ASN A 156 -5.90 20.71 -12.50
C ASN A 156 -5.68 20.21 -11.07
N GLU A 157 -4.52 19.67 -10.76
CA GLU A 157 -4.13 19.25 -9.40
C GLU A 157 -2.61 19.37 -9.21
N ILE A 158 -2.20 19.50 -7.96
CA ILE A 158 -0.80 19.38 -7.54
C ILE A 158 -0.54 17.90 -7.27
N VAL A 159 0.54 17.35 -7.85
CA VAL A 159 0.89 15.93 -7.62
C VAL A 159 2.28 15.82 -7.03
N LEU A 160 2.38 15.14 -5.88
CA LEU A 160 3.64 14.71 -5.28
C LEU A 160 3.85 13.21 -5.52
N ARG A 161 4.97 12.84 -6.12
CA ARG A 161 5.40 11.44 -6.28
C ARG A 161 6.53 11.19 -5.30
N VAL A 162 6.17 10.69 -4.11
CA VAL A 162 7.06 10.60 -2.95
C VAL A 162 7.93 9.36 -3.03
N ASN A 163 9.22 9.49 -2.75
CA ASN A 163 10.12 8.38 -2.53
C ASN A 163 10.34 8.18 -1.03
N ALA A 164 9.64 7.23 -0.46
CA ALA A 164 9.66 6.92 0.98
C ALA A 164 11.03 6.45 1.51
N HIS A 165 11.98 6.12 0.62
CA HIS A 165 13.34 5.71 1.01
C HIS A 165 14.32 6.88 1.13
N GLY A 166 13.88 8.10 0.83
CA GLY A 166 14.73 9.30 0.81
C GLY A 166 15.72 9.31 -0.34
N LEU A 167 15.37 8.65 -1.45
CA LEU A 167 16.15 8.59 -2.67
C LEU A 167 15.64 9.60 -3.68
N GLU A 168 16.54 10.13 -4.50
CA GLU A 168 16.15 11.02 -5.59
C GLU A 168 15.45 10.23 -6.71
N ASN A 169 14.33 10.75 -7.19
CA ASN A 169 13.63 10.21 -8.35
C ASN A 169 14.36 10.66 -9.66
N GLY A 170 14.22 9.86 -10.72
CA GLY A 170 14.82 10.15 -12.01
C GLY A 170 16.33 9.91 -12.12
N ARG A 171 16.88 9.05 -11.27
CA ARG A 171 18.28 8.60 -11.29
C ARG A 171 18.42 7.33 -12.12
N ASP A 172 19.66 6.97 -12.43
CA ASP A 172 19.99 5.79 -13.21
C ASP A 172 19.96 4.47 -12.39
N ALA A 173 20.16 3.36 -13.07
CA ALA A 173 20.13 2.03 -12.46
C ALA A 173 21.28 1.82 -11.46
N ALA A 174 22.45 2.41 -11.70
CA ALA A 174 23.62 2.26 -10.83
C ALA A 174 23.37 2.95 -9.47
N TYR A 175 22.76 4.14 -9.49
CA TYR A 175 22.36 4.86 -8.28
C TYR A 175 21.43 4.00 -7.41
N TYR A 176 20.35 3.43 -7.99
CA TYR A 176 19.40 2.63 -7.21
C TYR A 176 20.00 1.29 -6.77
N ALA A 177 20.88 0.68 -7.55
CA ALA A 177 21.57 -0.55 -7.16
C ALA A 177 22.46 -0.32 -5.92
N ALA A 178 23.23 0.77 -5.93
CA ALA A 178 24.09 1.14 -4.79
C ALA A 178 23.23 1.46 -3.55
N ALA A 179 22.16 2.21 -3.70
CA ALA A 179 21.24 2.57 -2.62
C ALA A 179 20.55 1.32 -2.03
N ARG A 180 20.12 0.37 -2.86
CA ARG A 180 19.50 -0.88 -2.42
C ARG A 180 20.47 -1.74 -1.62
N LYS A 181 21.71 -1.84 -2.07
CA LYS A 181 22.78 -2.56 -1.34
C LYS A 181 23.02 -1.94 0.03
N ALA A 182 23.00 -0.61 0.12
CA ALA A 182 23.20 0.11 1.38
C ALA A 182 21.99 0.03 2.34
N ALA A 183 20.80 -0.25 1.83
CA ALA A 183 19.59 -0.33 2.64
C ALA A 183 19.29 -1.74 3.16
N GLY A 184 19.94 -2.78 2.62
CA GLY A 184 19.82 -4.16 3.12
C GLY A 184 20.58 -4.33 4.43
N SER A 185 20.06 -5.17 5.31
CA SER A 185 20.66 -5.52 6.58
C SER A 185 20.76 -7.04 6.70
N ASN A 186 21.89 -7.56 7.19
CA ASN A 186 22.10 -8.98 7.43
C ASN A 186 21.73 -9.94 6.26
N GLY A 187 21.84 -9.46 5.02
CA GLY A 187 21.46 -10.25 3.83
C GLY A 187 19.96 -10.16 3.45
N TYR A 188 19.15 -9.48 4.25
CA TYR A 188 17.75 -9.24 3.97
C TYR A 188 17.54 -8.00 3.07
N GLY A 189 16.42 -7.95 2.35
CA GLY A 189 15.93 -6.73 1.73
C GLY A 189 15.51 -5.68 2.77
N HIS A 190 15.39 -4.42 2.35
CA HIS A 190 14.99 -3.34 3.25
C HIS A 190 13.65 -3.65 3.94
N GLY A 191 13.61 -3.49 5.26
CA GLY A 191 12.44 -3.74 6.09
C GLY A 191 12.16 -5.23 6.39
N PHE A 192 13.01 -6.16 5.93
CA PHE A 192 12.78 -7.61 6.10
C PHE A 192 13.68 -8.25 7.17
N ASP A 193 14.65 -7.53 7.69
CA ASP A 193 15.51 -8.05 8.73
C ASP A 193 14.73 -8.20 10.06
N PRO A 194 14.56 -9.42 10.61
CA PRO A 194 13.86 -9.62 11.87
C PRO A 194 14.51 -8.90 13.04
N ALA A 195 15.85 -8.70 13.00
CA ALA A 195 16.56 -7.98 14.05
C ALA A 195 16.25 -6.48 14.04
N GLU A 196 16.14 -5.86 12.87
CA GLU A 196 15.63 -4.48 12.75
C GLU A 196 14.18 -4.38 13.23
N ASN A 197 13.37 -5.39 12.94
CA ASN A 197 11.93 -5.40 13.23
C ASN A 197 11.61 -5.83 14.67
N ALA A 198 12.61 -6.16 15.49
CA ALA A 198 12.40 -6.55 16.89
C ALA A 198 11.82 -5.42 17.74
N LYS A 199 12.13 -4.16 17.41
CA LYS A 199 11.62 -2.96 18.10
C LYS A 199 11.12 -1.94 17.08
N PRO A 200 10.03 -1.22 17.38
CA PRO A 200 9.45 -0.27 16.41
C PRO A 200 10.41 0.87 16.06
N GLU A 201 11.27 1.30 16.98
CA GLU A 201 12.24 2.37 16.76
C GLU A 201 13.31 2.03 15.72
N THR A 202 13.61 0.74 15.54
CA THR A 202 14.62 0.25 14.59
C THR A 202 14.01 -0.22 13.27
N CYS A 203 12.69 -0.42 13.21
CA CYS A 203 12.02 -0.83 11.99
C CYS A 203 12.24 0.17 10.84
N TYR A 204 12.61 -0.35 9.69
CA TYR A 204 12.82 0.44 8.46
C TYR A 204 11.57 1.28 8.08
N TYR A 205 10.37 0.72 8.34
CA TYR A 205 9.08 1.35 8.02
C TYR A 205 8.85 2.66 8.78
N LEU A 206 9.40 2.81 9.98
CA LEU A 206 9.27 4.06 10.73
C LEU A 206 9.79 5.26 9.93
N GLY A 207 10.99 5.15 9.38
CA GLY A 207 11.56 6.20 8.56
C GLY A 207 10.80 6.44 7.26
N MET A 208 10.25 5.39 6.64
CA MET A 208 9.41 5.52 5.44
C MET A 208 8.16 6.35 5.74
N ILE A 209 7.41 5.97 6.76
CA ILE A 209 6.15 6.64 7.14
C ILE A 209 6.40 8.10 7.49
N LEU A 210 7.46 8.39 8.26
CA LEU A 210 7.77 9.78 8.63
C LEU A 210 8.12 10.64 7.40
N ARG A 211 8.74 10.07 6.35
CA ARG A 211 9.00 10.77 5.09
C ARG A 211 7.73 11.02 4.29
N ASP A 212 6.80 10.07 4.28
CA ASP A 212 5.51 10.20 3.62
C ASP A 212 4.64 11.27 4.31
N VAL A 213 4.54 11.22 5.64
CA VAL A 213 3.87 12.24 6.45
C VAL A 213 4.49 13.62 6.25
N ARG A 214 5.82 13.72 6.19
CA ARG A 214 6.53 14.98 5.95
C ARG A 214 6.15 15.60 4.61
N ALA A 215 6.03 14.81 3.55
CA ALA A 215 5.60 15.29 2.23
C ALA A 215 4.15 15.84 2.28
N ALA A 216 3.25 15.14 2.97
CA ALA A 216 1.87 15.59 3.15
C ALA A 216 1.78 16.88 3.99
N GLN A 217 2.54 16.97 5.08
CA GLN A 217 2.64 18.18 5.91
C GLN A 217 3.15 19.38 5.12
N TRP A 218 4.17 19.18 4.30
CA TRP A 218 4.68 20.25 3.45
C TRP A 218 3.67 20.66 2.38
N ALA A 219 2.97 19.71 1.76
CA ALA A 219 1.94 20.00 0.76
C ALA A 219 0.85 20.95 1.29
N LYS A 220 0.54 20.93 2.58
CA LYS A 220 -0.39 21.88 3.22
C LYS A 220 0.11 23.32 3.23
N THR A 221 1.41 23.55 3.13
CA THR A 221 2.01 24.87 3.15
C THR A 221 2.10 25.52 1.77
N LEU A 222 1.78 24.77 0.72
CA LEU A 222 1.83 25.27 -0.67
C LEU A 222 0.77 26.36 -0.87
N PRO A 223 1.14 27.54 -1.38
CA PRO A 223 0.18 28.61 -1.60
C PRO A 223 -0.88 28.26 -2.65
N GLU A 224 -0.61 27.31 -3.55
CA GLU A 224 -1.53 26.83 -4.59
C GLU A 224 -2.52 25.78 -4.08
N TRP A 225 -2.34 25.22 -2.89
CA TRP A 225 -3.30 24.24 -2.35
C TRP A 225 -4.65 24.89 -2.06
N ASP A 226 -5.75 24.19 -2.33
CA ASP A 226 -7.12 24.68 -2.14
C ASP A 226 -7.58 24.66 -0.69
N GLY A 227 -6.78 24.09 0.24
CA GLY A 227 -7.10 23.97 1.64
C GLY A 227 -8.21 22.96 1.97
N ARG A 228 -8.65 22.17 0.98
CA ARG A 228 -9.83 21.29 1.09
C ARG A 228 -9.53 19.85 0.77
N LYS A 229 -9.00 19.58 -0.43
CA LYS A 229 -8.85 18.23 -0.96
C LYS A 229 -7.39 17.80 -1.00
N MET A 230 -7.11 16.72 -0.28
CA MET A 230 -5.83 16.03 -0.34
C MET A 230 -6.08 14.54 -0.46
N LEU A 231 -5.64 13.94 -1.57
CA LEU A 231 -5.83 12.52 -1.88
C LEU A 231 -4.51 11.79 -1.83
N VAL A 232 -4.52 10.58 -1.26
CA VAL A 232 -3.40 9.63 -1.32
C VAL A 232 -3.73 8.48 -2.24
N TYR A 233 -2.72 8.00 -2.98
CA TYR A 233 -2.87 6.94 -3.96
C TYR A 233 -1.68 5.98 -3.93
N GLY A 234 -1.95 4.68 -3.94
CA GLY A 234 -0.90 3.68 -4.04
C GLY A 234 -1.41 2.26 -4.00
N GLY A 235 -0.53 1.33 -4.36
CA GLY A 235 -0.82 -0.09 -4.34
C GLY A 235 0.22 -0.89 -3.57
N SER A 236 -0.17 -2.04 -3.05
CA SER A 236 0.69 -2.91 -2.28
C SER A 236 1.33 -2.14 -1.09
N GLN A 237 2.64 -2.06 -1.01
CA GLN A 237 3.31 -1.21 -0.02
C GLN A 237 2.92 0.27 -0.17
N GLY A 238 2.70 0.78 -1.40
CA GLY A 238 2.20 2.14 -1.63
C GLY A 238 0.77 2.35 -1.11
N GLY A 239 -0.05 1.30 -1.12
CA GLY A 239 -1.37 1.31 -0.48
C GLY A 239 -1.27 1.39 1.04
N ALA A 240 -0.31 0.68 1.64
CA ALA A 240 -0.01 0.81 3.06
C ALA A 240 0.50 2.23 3.40
N GLN A 241 1.46 2.75 2.64
CA GLN A 241 1.97 4.12 2.79
C GLN A 241 0.85 5.16 2.73
N SER A 242 -0.10 4.99 1.80
CA SER A 242 -1.27 5.88 1.68
C SER A 242 -2.10 5.92 2.96
N LEU A 243 -2.44 4.76 3.51
CA LEU A 243 -3.31 4.69 4.70
C LEU A 243 -2.56 4.98 5.99
N TRP A 244 -1.27 4.64 6.11
CA TRP A 244 -0.42 5.09 7.21
C TRP A 244 -0.36 6.63 7.27
N THR A 245 -0.08 7.24 6.11
CA THR A 245 0.00 8.71 6.02
C THR A 245 -1.33 9.36 6.32
N MET A 246 -2.44 8.82 5.80
CA MET A 246 -3.80 9.33 6.05
C MET A 246 -4.20 9.27 7.52
N ALA A 247 -3.81 8.23 8.25
CA ALA A 247 -4.11 8.11 9.66
C ALA A 247 -3.31 9.10 10.53
N LEU A 248 -2.10 9.49 10.08
CA LEU A 248 -1.19 10.36 10.83
C LEU A 248 -1.25 11.83 10.38
N GLU A 249 -1.87 12.12 9.24
CA GLU A 249 -2.03 13.48 8.71
C GLU A 249 -3.51 13.78 8.40
N PRO A 250 -4.20 14.44 9.33
CA PRO A 250 -5.64 14.69 9.21
C PRO A 250 -6.08 15.57 8.03
N ALA A 251 -5.17 16.27 7.36
CA ALA A 251 -5.52 17.04 6.16
C ALA A 251 -5.83 16.15 4.94
N ILE A 252 -5.47 14.87 4.97
CA ILE A 252 -5.79 13.92 3.92
C ILE A 252 -7.27 13.56 4.02
N THR A 253 -8.00 13.79 2.94
CA THR A 253 -9.46 13.64 2.86
C THR A 253 -9.88 12.34 2.19
N ASP A 254 -9.10 11.86 1.23
CA ASP A 254 -9.45 10.72 0.39
C ASP A 254 -8.24 9.77 0.23
N ALA A 255 -8.54 8.49 0.16
CA ALA A 255 -7.57 7.48 -0.24
C ALA A 255 -8.11 6.61 -1.37
N GLU A 256 -7.34 6.46 -2.44
CA GLU A 256 -7.58 5.49 -3.50
C GLU A 256 -6.45 4.46 -3.49
N VAL A 257 -6.72 3.29 -2.96
CA VAL A 257 -5.71 2.24 -2.76
C VAL A 257 -6.14 0.93 -3.41
N PHE A 258 -5.16 0.09 -3.71
CA PHE A 258 -5.41 -1.25 -4.20
C PHE A 258 -4.41 -2.23 -3.62
N ILE A 259 -4.85 -3.47 -3.42
CA ILE A 259 -4.04 -4.54 -2.82
C ILE A 259 -3.18 -4.04 -1.64
N PRO A 260 -3.73 -3.34 -0.62
CA PRO A 260 -2.93 -2.74 0.45
C PRO A 260 -2.21 -3.81 1.26
N TRP A 261 -0.92 -3.56 1.54
CA TRP A 261 -0.05 -4.48 2.25
C TRP A 261 -0.05 -4.24 3.77
N MET A 262 0.55 -5.14 4.55
CA MET A 262 0.66 -5.06 6.02
C MET A 262 -0.68 -5.08 6.77
N CYS A 263 -1.65 -5.85 6.29
CA CYS A 263 -2.95 -5.96 6.93
C CYS A 263 -3.03 -7.24 7.77
N ASP A 264 -3.25 -7.11 9.09
CA ASP A 264 -3.36 -8.21 10.04
C ASP A 264 -2.15 -9.16 9.99
N TRP A 265 -0.97 -8.55 10.03
CA TRP A 265 0.31 -9.22 9.82
C TRP A 265 0.61 -10.28 10.86
N ARG A 266 0.29 -9.99 12.12
CA ARG A 266 0.40 -10.94 13.21
C ARG A 266 -0.52 -12.16 13.02
N GLY A 267 -1.73 -11.94 12.52
CA GLY A 267 -2.67 -13.00 12.18
C GLY A 267 -2.13 -13.95 11.13
N LYS A 268 -1.43 -13.43 10.11
CA LYS A 268 -0.72 -14.23 9.10
C LYS A 268 0.39 -15.08 9.74
N ALA A 269 1.23 -14.48 10.57
CA ALA A 269 2.38 -15.15 11.19
C ALA A 269 1.97 -16.31 12.12
N PHE A 270 0.82 -16.20 12.78
CA PHE A 270 0.31 -17.21 13.71
C PHE A 270 -0.75 -18.15 13.11
N GLY A 271 -0.76 -18.28 11.78
CA GLY A 271 -1.58 -19.27 11.07
C GLY A 271 -3.07 -18.93 10.98
N GLY A 272 -3.44 -17.69 11.28
CA GLY A 272 -4.83 -17.22 11.19
C GLY A 272 -5.23 -16.66 9.84
N ARG A 273 -4.28 -16.49 8.93
CA ARG A 273 -4.51 -15.96 7.58
C ARG A 273 -3.71 -16.74 6.55
N SER A 274 -4.32 -17.03 5.43
CA SER A 274 -3.60 -17.60 4.29
C SER A 274 -2.74 -16.54 3.61
N GLY A 275 -1.62 -16.95 3.03
CA GLY A 275 -0.69 -16.08 2.33
C GLY A 275 0.58 -16.83 1.98
N THR A 276 1.54 -16.13 1.39
CA THR A 276 2.89 -16.66 1.16
C THR A 276 3.85 -16.22 2.26
N ASP A 277 5.04 -16.79 2.23
CA ASP A 277 6.16 -16.38 3.07
C ASP A 277 6.84 -15.09 2.57
N TRP A 278 6.28 -14.46 1.51
CA TRP A 278 6.82 -13.21 1.02
C TRP A 278 6.59 -12.07 2.01
N GLY A 279 7.64 -11.39 2.37
CA GLY A 279 7.64 -10.27 3.30
C GLY A 279 8.54 -10.52 4.49
N SER A 280 8.43 -9.67 5.49
CA SER A 280 9.17 -9.79 6.74
C SER A 280 8.66 -11.00 7.54
N GLU A 281 9.57 -11.75 8.15
CA GLU A 281 9.19 -12.60 9.28
C GLU A 281 8.57 -11.73 10.38
N TYR A 282 7.64 -12.32 11.12
CA TYR A 282 7.02 -11.60 12.22
C TYR A 282 8.06 -11.26 13.30
N ALA A 283 8.02 -10.02 13.75
CA ALA A 283 8.73 -9.55 14.91
C ALA A 283 7.85 -8.52 15.65
N PRO A 284 7.98 -8.38 16.98
CA PRO A 284 7.04 -7.57 17.78
C PRO A 284 6.96 -6.09 17.37
N GLY A 285 8.05 -5.51 16.86
CA GLY A 285 8.04 -4.13 16.37
C GLY A 285 7.11 -3.92 15.18
N LEU A 286 6.78 -4.96 14.41
CA LEU A 286 5.88 -4.86 13.27
C LEU A 286 4.43 -4.60 13.65
N ASP A 287 4.02 -4.90 14.89
CA ASP A 287 2.67 -4.60 15.38
C ASP A 287 2.35 -3.09 15.34
N TYR A 288 3.39 -2.24 15.45
CA TYR A 288 3.28 -0.79 15.34
C TYR A 288 3.08 -0.28 13.91
N PHE A 289 3.20 -1.17 12.92
CA PHE A 289 3.07 -0.86 11.50
C PHE A 289 1.92 -1.61 10.83
N ASP A 290 1.20 -2.47 11.56
CA ASP A 290 0.02 -3.17 11.04
C ASP A 290 -1.05 -2.16 10.62
N LEU A 291 -1.41 -2.20 9.35
CA LEU A 291 -2.28 -1.20 8.72
C LEU A 291 -3.69 -1.18 9.34
N VAL A 292 -4.15 -2.30 9.92
CA VAL A 292 -5.45 -2.38 10.59
C VAL A 292 -5.48 -1.46 11.82
N ASN A 293 -4.35 -1.28 12.52
CA ASN A 293 -4.26 -0.39 13.66
C ASN A 293 -4.39 1.08 13.23
N PHE A 294 -3.80 1.46 12.09
CA PHE A 294 -3.95 2.81 11.53
C PHE A 294 -5.38 3.08 11.04
N ALA A 295 -6.04 2.09 10.45
CA ALA A 295 -7.41 2.26 9.96
C ALA A 295 -8.38 2.76 11.02
N LYS A 296 -8.18 2.36 12.29
CA LYS A 296 -9.00 2.80 13.44
C LYS A 296 -8.87 4.29 13.74
N ARG A 297 -7.82 4.95 13.21
CA ARG A 297 -7.43 6.35 13.45
C ARG A 297 -7.69 7.27 12.26
N ILE A 298 -8.09 6.71 11.12
CA ILE A 298 -8.55 7.50 10.00
C ILE A 298 -9.85 8.22 10.41
N ARG A 299 -9.89 9.55 10.20
CA ARG A 299 -10.99 10.39 10.63
C ARG A 299 -12.32 9.96 9.99
N PRO A 300 -13.45 10.08 10.72
CA PRO A 300 -14.74 9.56 10.26
C PRO A 300 -15.32 10.23 9.02
N ASP A 301 -14.94 11.46 8.71
CA ASP A 301 -15.39 12.24 7.56
C ASP A 301 -14.49 12.12 6.33
N ALA A 302 -13.45 11.29 6.38
CA ALA A 302 -12.62 10.95 5.24
C ALA A 302 -13.27 9.86 4.38
N TYR A 303 -12.71 9.59 3.20
CA TYR A 303 -13.18 8.53 2.30
C TYR A 303 -12.07 7.57 1.89
N VAL A 304 -12.31 6.27 1.98
CA VAL A 304 -11.35 5.24 1.57
C VAL A 304 -11.95 4.33 0.50
N ASN A 305 -11.34 4.31 -0.67
CA ASN A 305 -11.69 3.42 -1.77
C ASN A 305 -10.60 2.37 -1.98
N ILE A 306 -10.84 1.14 -1.55
CA ILE A 306 -10.02 -0.02 -1.93
C ILE A 306 -10.55 -0.52 -3.27
N PHE A 307 -10.12 0.11 -4.37
CA PHE A 307 -10.75 -0.10 -5.67
C PHE A 307 -10.35 -1.42 -6.36
N HIS A 308 -9.40 -2.18 -5.76
CA HIS A 308 -9.00 -3.49 -6.25
C HIS A 308 -8.42 -4.34 -5.12
N ALA A 309 -9.01 -5.49 -4.85
CA ALA A 309 -8.52 -6.52 -3.94
C ALA A 309 -8.69 -7.89 -4.62
N GLY A 310 -7.58 -8.55 -4.94
CA GLY A 310 -7.60 -9.84 -5.63
C GLY A 310 -8.01 -10.98 -4.69
N LEU A 311 -8.95 -11.82 -5.11
CA LEU A 311 -9.35 -12.99 -4.32
C LEU A 311 -8.32 -14.12 -4.35
N GLY A 312 -7.41 -14.11 -5.32
CA GLY A 312 -6.23 -14.99 -5.40
C GLY A 312 -4.96 -14.35 -4.84
N ASP A 313 -5.03 -13.14 -4.29
CA ASP A 313 -3.85 -12.46 -3.77
C ASP A 313 -3.30 -13.18 -2.53
N TYR A 314 -2.08 -13.66 -2.66
CA TYR A 314 -1.38 -14.41 -1.62
C TYR A 314 -0.29 -13.60 -0.92
N ILE A 315 0.02 -12.40 -1.43
CA ILE A 315 0.95 -11.43 -0.84
C ILE A 315 0.20 -10.50 0.12
N CYS A 316 -0.97 -9.99 -0.32
CA CYS A 316 -1.89 -9.21 0.50
C CYS A 316 -3.19 -10.03 0.68
N PRO A 317 -3.20 -11.00 1.62
CA PRO A 317 -4.31 -11.96 1.73
C PRO A 317 -5.65 -11.28 1.93
N PRO A 318 -6.71 -11.76 1.23
CA PRO A 318 -8.05 -11.16 1.31
C PRO A 318 -8.59 -10.96 2.72
N ALA A 319 -8.32 -11.89 3.64
CA ALA A 319 -8.78 -11.77 5.01
C ALA A 319 -8.12 -10.64 5.80
N GLY A 320 -6.83 -10.37 5.54
CA GLY A 320 -6.15 -9.19 6.11
C GLY A 320 -6.75 -7.89 5.56
N VAL A 321 -6.99 -7.82 4.24
CA VAL A 321 -7.64 -6.65 3.60
C VAL A 321 -9.08 -6.48 4.08
N ALA A 322 -9.82 -7.57 4.35
CA ALA A 322 -11.14 -7.51 4.96
C ALA A 322 -11.09 -6.95 6.39
N SER A 323 -10.11 -7.37 7.19
CA SER A 323 -9.87 -6.83 8.53
C SER A 323 -9.59 -5.33 8.50
N LEU A 324 -8.77 -4.88 7.55
CA LEU A 324 -8.54 -3.45 7.29
C LEU A 324 -9.85 -2.73 6.96
N TYR A 325 -10.62 -3.25 6.00
CA TYR A 325 -11.89 -2.66 5.58
C TYR A 325 -12.84 -2.50 6.77
N HIS A 326 -12.99 -3.52 7.62
CA HIS A 326 -13.88 -3.46 8.78
C HIS A 326 -13.38 -2.51 9.89
N ALA A 327 -12.07 -2.33 10.04
CA ALA A 327 -11.50 -1.40 11.01
C ALA A 327 -11.69 0.08 10.64
N LEU A 328 -11.87 0.41 9.36
CA LEU A 328 -12.16 1.76 8.90
C LEU A 328 -13.50 2.24 9.47
N ARG A 329 -13.52 3.46 10.02
CA ARG A 329 -14.72 4.09 10.62
C ARG A 329 -15.30 5.22 9.76
N CYS A 330 -14.73 5.42 8.58
CA CYS A 330 -15.14 6.42 7.60
C CYS A 330 -15.98 5.79 6.48
N PRO A 331 -16.65 6.60 5.64
CA PRO A 331 -17.18 6.17 4.36
C PRO A 331 -16.15 5.40 3.55
N LYS A 332 -16.52 4.23 3.05
CA LYS A 332 -15.57 3.31 2.45
C LYS A 332 -16.17 2.44 1.37
N ARG A 333 -15.32 1.99 0.47
CA ARG A 333 -15.67 1.03 -0.59
C ARG A 333 -14.56 0.01 -0.74
N ILE A 334 -14.92 -1.25 -1.05
CA ILE A 334 -13.98 -2.28 -1.46
C ILE A 334 -14.52 -3.00 -2.70
N ARG A 335 -13.63 -3.29 -3.67
CA ARG A 335 -13.94 -4.11 -4.84
C ARG A 335 -13.08 -5.36 -4.80
N TRP A 336 -13.75 -6.51 -4.66
CA TRP A 336 -13.13 -7.82 -4.77
C TRP A 336 -13.11 -8.28 -6.23
N VAL A 337 -11.97 -8.81 -6.67
CA VAL A 337 -11.77 -9.23 -8.06
C VAL A 337 -11.39 -10.70 -8.11
N GLN A 338 -12.21 -11.49 -8.81
CA GLN A 338 -11.98 -12.91 -9.02
C GLN A 338 -10.92 -13.15 -10.08
N ASN A 339 -10.23 -14.29 -10.01
CA ASN A 339 -9.14 -14.68 -10.91
C ASN A 339 -8.07 -13.58 -11.00
N CYS A 340 -7.67 -13.08 -9.87
CA CYS A 340 -6.72 -12.01 -9.72
C CYS A 340 -5.81 -12.27 -8.53
N GLU A 341 -4.53 -12.41 -8.80
CA GLU A 341 -3.46 -12.51 -7.83
C GLU A 341 -2.93 -11.10 -7.45
N HIS A 342 -1.73 -11.03 -6.91
CA HIS A 342 -1.04 -9.77 -6.59
C HIS A 342 -0.57 -9.05 -7.87
N SER A 343 -1.47 -8.76 -8.77
CA SER A 343 -1.18 -8.05 -10.01
C SER A 343 -2.07 -6.82 -10.18
N TRP A 344 -1.54 -5.82 -10.87
CA TRP A 344 -2.21 -4.56 -11.17
C TRP A 344 -3.24 -4.67 -12.28
N SER A 345 -2.99 -5.59 -13.19
CA SER A 345 -3.87 -5.86 -14.30
C SER A 345 -4.70 -7.08 -13.94
N SER A 346 -5.95 -6.86 -13.87
CA SER A 346 -6.85 -7.97 -13.80
C SER A 346 -6.68 -8.85 -15.06
N PRO A 347 -6.35 -10.10 -14.91
CA PRO A 347 -5.98 -10.96 -16.04
C PRO A 347 -7.14 -11.32 -16.95
N ALA A 348 -8.38 -11.15 -16.57
CA ALA A 348 -9.51 -11.62 -17.34
C ALA A 348 -10.42 -10.50 -17.83
N LYS A 349 -10.67 -10.46 -19.12
CA LYS A 349 -11.86 -9.84 -19.68
C LYS A 349 -13.06 -10.67 -19.22
N GLY A 350 -14.01 -10.08 -18.53
CA GLY A 350 -15.23 -10.79 -18.09
C GLY A 350 -15.27 -11.18 -16.61
N LYS A 351 -14.66 -10.40 -15.74
CA LYS A 351 -14.52 -10.63 -14.32
C LYS A 351 -15.83 -10.59 -13.56
N GLN A 352 -15.96 -11.51 -12.63
CA GLN A 352 -16.89 -11.35 -11.53
C GLN A 352 -16.29 -10.39 -10.51
N GLU A 353 -16.94 -9.26 -10.32
CA GLU A 353 -16.58 -8.27 -9.30
C GLU A 353 -17.67 -8.23 -8.25
N THR A 354 -17.27 -8.24 -6.99
CA THR A 354 -18.17 -8.00 -5.87
C THR A 354 -17.76 -6.69 -5.21
N VAL A 355 -18.69 -5.77 -5.06
CA VAL A 355 -18.42 -4.45 -4.50
C VAL A 355 -19.21 -4.31 -3.22
N PHE A 356 -18.49 -3.99 -2.14
CA PHE A 356 -19.09 -3.59 -0.87
C PHE A 356 -18.88 -2.08 -0.68
N THR A 357 -19.95 -1.40 -0.32
CA THR A 357 -19.92 0.01 0.09
C THR A 357 -20.52 0.10 1.48
N SER A 358 -19.93 0.91 2.33
CA SER A 358 -20.56 1.37 3.56
C SER A 358 -20.88 2.85 3.35
N PRO A 359 -22.13 3.23 3.19
CA PRO A 359 -22.54 4.60 3.31
C PRO A 359 -22.55 4.95 4.79
N HIS A 360 -21.62 5.77 5.24
CA HIS A 360 -21.58 6.33 6.61
C HIS A 360 -21.55 5.38 7.80
#